data_813cfeb8d3279abab1a516a2d50592ed
#
_entry.id   813cfeb8d3279abab1a516a2d50592ed
#
_cell.length_a   1.000
_cell.length_b   1.000
_cell.length_c   1.000
_cell.angle_alpha   90.00
_cell.angle_beta   90.00
_cell.angle_gamma   90.00
#
_symmetry.space_group_name_H-M   'P 1'
#
loop_
_entity.id
_entity.type
_entity.pdbx_description
1 polymer ?
#
loop_
_entity_poly.entity_id
_entity_poly.type
_entity_poly.pdbx_seq_one_letter_code
_entity_poly.pdbx_strand_id
1 'polypeptide(L)'
;VGLTFDTGALIGLERSRHLMRKVYDVAVSHDVRITVPSVVIAEWWRAGEQEKARAKILRSVVVEPVSELIARLAGVALTLNPRAQTIDALVMASASLRPNEVIYTSDPNDLEMLRDCVPQFNSVRIERA
;
A
#
# COMPACT_ATOMS: atom_id res chain seq x y z
N VAL A 1 14.17 -5.61 1.38
CA VAL A 1 13.16 -4.72 1.98
C VAL A 1 12.52 -3.90 0.90
N GLY A 2 11.21 -3.92 0.84
CA GLY A 2 10.43 -3.09 -0.07
C GLY A 2 9.37 -2.30 0.69
N LEU A 3 8.81 -1.29 0.04
CA LEU A 3 7.75 -0.46 0.61
C LEU A 3 6.47 -0.64 -0.21
N THR A 4 5.34 -0.64 0.48
CA THR A 4 4.02 -0.60 -0.14
C THR A 4 3.32 0.67 0.32
N PHE A 5 2.80 1.44 -0.62
CA PHE A 5 2.06 2.67 -0.30
C PHE A 5 0.57 2.43 -0.55
N ASP A 6 -0.23 2.73 0.46
CA ASP A 6 -1.68 2.78 0.29
C ASP A 6 -2.14 4.18 -0.12
N THR A 7 -3.45 4.40 -0.16
CA THR A 7 -4.03 5.68 -0.57
C THR A 7 -3.56 6.82 0.34
N GLY A 8 -3.54 6.61 1.65
CA GLY A 8 -3.10 7.64 2.60
C GLY A 8 -1.64 8.02 2.42
N ALA A 9 -0.77 7.05 2.13
CA ALA A 9 0.63 7.32 1.85
C ALA A 9 0.81 8.13 0.56
N LEU A 10 0.07 7.79 -0.49
CA LEU A 10 0.12 8.54 -1.75
C LEU A 10 -0.39 9.98 -1.58
N ILE A 11 -1.44 10.17 -0.80
CA ILE A 11 -1.95 11.52 -0.48
C ILE A 11 -0.88 12.31 0.27
N GLY A 12 -0.23 11.70 1.25
CA GLY A 12 0.86 12.33 1.99
C GLY A 12 2.01 12.76 1.09
N LEU A 13 2.39 11.88 0.16
CA LEU A 13 3.45 12.18 -0.80
C LEU A 13 3.03 13.30 -1.76
N GLU A 14 1.83 13.23 -2.31
CA GLU A 14 1.28 14.25 -3.23
C GLU A 14 1.25 15.63 -2.58
N ARG A 15 0.87 15.68 -1.30
CA ARG A 15 0.80 16.93 -0.53
C ARG A 15 2.14 17.34 0.05
N SER A 16 3.21 16.65 -0.30
CA SER A 16 4.57 16.92 0.20
C SER A 16 4.67 16.95 1.72
N ARG A 17 3.91 16.10 2.40
CA ARG A 17 4.05 15.95 3.85
C ARG A 17 5.45 15.46 4.17
N HIS A 18 6.04 16.04 5.19
CA HIS A 18 7.45 15.86 5.49
C HIS A 18 7.88 14.40 5.58
N LEU A 19 7.15 13.59 6.33
CA LEU A 19 7.51 12.18 6.52
C LEU A 19 7.48 11.40 5.21
N MET A 20 6.38 11.50 4.46
CA MET A 20 6.24 10.73 3.22
C MET A 20 7.21 11.20 2.14
N ARG A 21 7.49 12.51 2.08
CA ARG A 21 8.50 13.01 1.16
C ARG A 21 9.87 12.45 1.48
N LYS A 22 10.21 12.43 2.77
CA LYS A 22 11.50 11.88 3.21
C LYS A 22 11.60 10.37 2.93
N VAL A 23 10.56 9.61 3.25
CA VAL A 23 10.51 8.16 2.98
C VAL A 23 10.69 7.89 1.49
N TYR A 24 9.98 8.61 0.65
CA TYR A 24 10.04 8.47 -0.79
C TYR A 24 11.45 8.81 -1.32
N ASP A 25 11.99 9.95 -0.92
CA ASP A 25 13.30 10.40 -1.41
C ASP A 25 14.42 9.44 -1.00
N VAL A 26 14.38 8.92 0.23
CA VAL A 26 15.35 7.93 0.69
C VAL A 26 15.22 6.63 -0.09
N ALA A 27 14.00 6.15 -0.29
CA ALA A 27 13.76 4.92 -1.05
C ALA A 27 14.28 5.03 -2.49
N VAL A 28 13.97 6.14 -3.16
CA VAL A 28 14.43 6.37 -4.54
C VAL A 28 15.95 6.46 -4.61
N SER A 29 16.58 7.18 -3.67
CA SER A 29 18.04 7.34 -3.67
C SER A 29 18.80 6.06 -3.35
N HIS A 30 18.19 5.11 -2.64
CA HIS A 30 18.78 3.83 -2.31
C HIS A 30 18.26 2.67 -3.18
N ASP A 31 17.53 3.00 -4.23
CA ASP A 31 16.97 2.02 -5.15
C ASP A 31 16.08 0.97 -4.46
N VAL A 32 15.35 1.39 -3.45
CA VAL A 32 14.38 0.56 -2.73
C VAL A 32 13.08 0.56 -3.52
N ARG A 33 12.55 -0.63 -3.79
CA ARG A 33 11.31 -0.75 -4.54
C ARG A 33 10.12 -0.23 -3.73
N ILE A 34 9.31 0.63 -4.37
CA ILE A 34 8.02 1.07 -3.85
C ILE A 34 6.94 0.44 -4.70
N THR A 35 6.02 -0.28 -4.08
CA THR A 35 4.89 -0.93 -4.76
C THR A 35 3.60 -0.23 -4.39
N VAL A 36 2.76 0.00 -5.40
CA VAL A 36 1.40 0.52 -5.23
C VAL A 36 0.45 -0.51 -5.82
N PRO A 37 -0.39 -1.17 -4.99
CA PRO A 37 -1.40 -2.07 -5.52
C PRO A 37 -2.37 -1.32 -6.43
N SER A 38 -2.75 -1.93 -7.55
CA SER A 38 -3.60 -1.23 -8.53
C SER A 38 -4.94 -0.78 -7.98
N VAL A 39 -5.48 -1.49 -6.98
CA VAL A 39 -6.74 -1.11 -6.33
C VAL A 39 -6.62 0.25 -5.62
N VAL A 40 -5.45 0.59 -5.11
CA VAL A 40 -5.18 1.88 -4.46
C VAL A 40 -5.29 3.02 -5.48
N ILE A 41 -4.89 2.77 -6.72
CA ILE A 41 -5.00 3.77 -7.78
C ILE A 41 -6.47 4.14 -8.01
N ALA A 42 -7.37 3.18 -7.94
CA ALA A 42 -8.80 3.45 -8.12
C ALA A 42 -9.37 4.39 -7.04
N GLU A 43 -8.84 4.34 -5.82
CA GLU A 43 -9.22 5.27 -4.76
C GLU A 43 -8.61 6.66 -4.94
N TRP A 44 -7.38 6.70 -5.41
CA TRP A 44 -6.58 7.92 -5.41
C TRP A 44 -6.63 8.70 -6.72
N TRP A 45 -6.64 8.01 -7.88
CA TRP A 45 -6.60 8.65 -9.19
C TRP A 45 -7.88 9.41 -9.47
N ARG A 46 -7.72 10.64 -9.96
CA ARG A 46 -8.83 11.43 -10.50
C ARG A 46 -8.31 12.19 -11.72
N ALA A 47 -9.13 12.23 -12.77
CA ALA A 47 -8.84 13.05 -13.94
C ALA A 47 -8.94 14.53 -13.57
N GLY A 48 -8.17 15.37 -14.22
CA GLY A 48 -8.19 16.81 -14.02
C GLY A 48 -6.81 17.38 -13.69
N GLU A 49 -6.79 18.43 -12.87
CA GLU A 49 -5.57 19.21 -12.60
C GLU A 49 -4.44 18.40 -11.98
N GLN A 50 -4.76 17.42 -11.14
CA GLN A 50 -3.75 16.64 -10.43
C GLN A 50 -3.23 15.45 -11.24
N GLU A 51 -3.80 15.19 -12.40
CA GLU A 51 -3.50 13.99 -13.18
C GLU A 51 -2.02 13.89 -13.55
N LYS A 52 -1.43 15.01 -13.99
CA LYS A 52 -0.03 15.05 -14.43
C LYS A 52 0.93 14.75 -13.28
N ALA A 53 0.69 15.35 -12.11
CA ALA A 53 1.52 15.13 -10.93
C ALA A 53 1.40 13.69 -10.42
N ARG A 54 0.19 13.15 -10.42
CA ARG A 54 -0.06 11.76 -10.00
C ARG A 54 0.56 10.76 -10.97
N ALA A 55 0.48 11.01 -12.27
CA ALA A 55 1.13 10.19 -13.28
C ALA A 55 2.66 10.16 -13.08
N LYS A 56 3.25 11.27 -12.69
CA LYS A 56 4.68 11.34 -12.41
C LYS A 56 5.06 10.45 -11.22
N ILE A 57 4.26 10.45 -10.16
CA ILE A 57 4.48 9.55 -9.02
C ILE A 57 4.39 8.10 -9.47
N LEU A 58 3.37 7.73 -10.24
CA LEU A 58 3.18 6.35 -10.69
C LEU A 58 4.32 5.86 -11.57
N ARG A 59 4.99 6.73 -12.33
CA ARG A 59 6.13 6.31 -13.14
C ARG A 59 7.36 5.93 -12.32
N SER A 60 7.42 6.35 -11.06
CA SER A 60 8.57 6.07 -10.18
C SER A 60 8.36 4.86 -9.28
N VAL A 61 7.20 4.21 -9.34
CA VAL A 61 6.86 3.08 -8.48
C VAL A 61 6.46 1.87 -9.33
N VAL A 62 6.37 0.71 -8.68
CA VAL A 62 5.85 -0.51 -9.31
C VAL A 62 4.36 -0.59 -9.01
N VAL A 63 3.54 -0.59 -10.04
CA VAL A 63 2.10 -0.83 -9.89
C VAL A 63 1.85 -2.32 -9.95
N GLU A 64 1.27 -2.88 -8.88
CA GLU A 64 0.98 -4.30 -8.80
C GLU A 64 -0.48 -4.58 -9.13
N PRO A 65 -0.77 -5.35 -10.17
CA PRO A 65 -2.14 -5.77 -10.48
C PRO A 65 -2.70 -6.69 -9.41
N VAL A 66 -4.01 -6.66 -9.23
CA VAL A 66 -4.70 -7.62 -8.37
C VAL A 66 -4.77 -8.96 -9.09
N SER A 67 -3.93 -9.90 -8.68
CA SER A 67 -3.95 -11.27 -9.19
C SER A 67 -5.04 -12.10 -8.50
N GLU A 68 -5.35 -13.26 -9.05
CA GLU A 68 -6.27 -14.19 -8.39
C GLU A 68 -5.75 -14.58 -7.00
N LEU A 69 -4.44 -14.82 -6.86
CA LEU A 69 -3.86 -15.17 -5.56
C LEU A 69 -4.07 -14.05 -4.54
N ILE A 70 -3.79 -12.81 -4.90
CA ILE A 70 -4.00 -11.66 -4.03
C ILE A 70 -5.48 -11.55 -3.65
N ALA A 71 -6.38 -11.70 -4.61
CA ALA A 71 -7.81 -11.61 -4.38
C ALA A 71 -8.29 -12.70 -3.41
N ARG A 72 -7.80 -13.94 -3.56
CA ARG A 72 -8.17 -15.05 -2.68
C ARG A 72 -7.65 -14.85 -1.25
N LEU A 73 -6.40 -14.40 -1.11
CA LEU A 73 -5.83 -14.11 0.21
C LEU A 73 -6.62 -13.00 0.92
N ALA A 74 -7.00 -11.96 0.18
CA ALA A 74 -7.83 -10.89 0.72
C ALA A 74 -9.20 -11.42 1.16
N GLY A 75 -9.81 -12.30 0.36
CA GLY A 75 -11.09 -12.94 0.70
C GLY A 75 -11.01 -13.75 1.98
N VAL A 76 -9.95 -14.51 2.18
CA VAL A 76 -9.72 -15.25 3.42
C VAL A 76 -9.61 -14.28 4.60
N ALA A 77 -8.84 -13.21 4.45
CA ALA A 77 -8.69 -12.20 5.50
C ALA A 77 -10.04 -11.55 5.87
N LEU A 78 -10.88 -11.26 4.88
CA LEU A 78 -12.22 -10.70 5.11
C LEU A 78 -13.15 -11.69 5.80
N THR A 79 -12.98 -12.99 5.59
CA THR A 79 -13.72 -14.01 6.31
C THR A 79 -13.38 -13.98 7.80
N LEU A 80 -12.10 -13.81 8.11
CA LEU A 80 -11.61 -13.77 9.50
C LEU A 80 -11.83 -12.42 10.16
N ASN A 81 -11.97 -11.36 9.38
CA ASN A 81 -12.25 -10.02 9.88
C ASN A 81 -13.28 -9.33 8.98
N PRO A 82 -14.58 -9.65 9.16
CA PRO A 82 -15.63 -9.18 8.25
C PRO A 82 -15.84 -7.68 8.24
N ARG A 83 -15.35 -6.97 9.26
CA ARG A 83 -15.49 -5.51 9.35
C ARG A 83 -14.39 -4.76 8.60
N ALA A 84 -13.35 -5.46 8.16
CA ALA A 84 -12.27 -4.84 7.40
C ALA A 84 -12.76 -4.42 6.02
N GLN A 85 -12.13 -3.40 5.47
CA GLN A 85 -12.44 -2.95 4.13
C GLN A 85 -11.70 -3.79 3.08
N THR A 86 -12.36 -4.02 1.95
CA THR A 86 -11.82 -4.85 0.87
C THR A 86 -10.49 -4.31 0.37
N ILE A 87 -10.36 -2.99 0.23
CA ILE A 87 -9.12 -2.38 -0.26
C ILE A 87 -7.96 -2.64 0.71
N ASP A 88 -8.20 -2.48 2.02
CA ASP A 88 -7.19 -2.77 3.04
C ASP A 88 -6.74 -4.24 2.99
N ALA A 89 -7.68 -5.15 2.81
CA ALA A 89 -7.36 -6.58 2.70
C ALA A 89 -6.53 -6.86 1.45
N LEU A 90 -6.81 -6.20 0.33
CA LEU A 90 -6.05 -6.35 -0.90
C LEU A 90 -4.64 -5.76 -0.78
N VAL A 91 -4.50 -4.61 -0.12
CA VAL A 91 -3.19 -4.00 0.14
C VAL A 91 -2.32 -4.92 0.99
N MET A 92 -2.90 -5.46 2.07
CA MET A 92 -2.18 -6.39 2.96
C MET A 92 -1.80 -7.67 2.22
N ALA A 93 -2.72 -8.24 1.46
CA ALA A 93 -2.45 -9.45 0.69
C ALA A 93 -1.32 -9.24 -0.33
N SER A 94 -1.34 -8.11 -1.04
CA SER A 94 -0.27 -7.75 -1.96
C SER A 94 1.08 -7.69 -1.25
N ALA A 95 1.16 -6.95 -0.16
CA ALA A 95 2.40 -6.79 0.60
C ALA A 95 2.93 -8.12 1.14
N SER A 96 2.05 -9.02 1.55
CA SER A 96 2.42 -10.30 2.16
C SER A 96 3.16 -11.24 1.20
N LEU A 97 3.05 -11.01 -0.09
CA LEU A 97 3.73 -11.84 -1.10
C LEU A 97 5.20 -11.47 -1.29
N ARG A 98 5.66 -10.39 -0.69
CA ARG A 98 7.05 -9.95 -0.77
C ARG A 98 7.72 -10.03 0.60
N PRO A 99 8.97 -10.52 0.67
CA PRO A 99 9.66 -10.63 1.96
C PRO A 99 10.02 -9.25 2.53
N ASN A 100 9.92 -9.12 3.84
CA ASN A 100 10.34 -7.93 4.59
C ASN A 100 9.68 -6.63 4.10
N GLU A 101 8.41 -6.71 3.73
CA GLU A 101 7.68 -5.56 3.23
C GLU A 101 7.20 -4.65 4.35
N VAL A 102 7.19 -3.34 4.10
CA VAL A 102 6.68 -2.32 5.01
C VAL A 102 5.56 -1.56 4.30
N ILE A 103 4.38 -1.55 4.89
CA ILE A 103 3.25 -0.76 4.38
C ILE A 103 3.24 0.59 5.10
N TYR A 104 3.21 1.68 4.32
CA TYR A 104 2.92 3.01 4.84
C TYR A 104 1.45 3.33 4.64
N THR A 105 0.78 3.73 5.71
CA THR A 105 -0.66 3.95 5.73
C THR A 105 -1.02 5.10 6.67
N SER A 106 -2.11 5.81 6.36
CA SER A 106 -2.66 6.80 7.30
C SER A 106 -3.47 6.15 8.43
N ASP A 107 -3.82 4.87 8.30
CA ASP A 107 -4.64 4.15 9.29
C ASP A 107 -4.01 2.79 9.64
N PRO A 108 -2.93 2.82 10.46
CA PRO A 108 -2.23 1.58 10.82
C PRO A 108 -3.08 0.58 11.58
N ASN A 109 -4.04 1.04 12.38
CA ASN A 109 -4.83 0.12 13.23
C ASN A 109 -5.64 -0.88 12.39
N ASP A 110 -6.25 -0.43 11.30
CA ASP A 110 -7.06 -1.29 10.44
C ASP A 110 -6.20 -2.37 9.78
N LEU A 111 -5.00 -2.03 9.34
CA LEU A 111 -4.08 -2.98 8.74
C LEU A 111 -3.47 -3.92 9.77
N GLU A 112 -3.18 -3.44 10.98
CA GLU A 112 -2.67 -4.29 12.06
C GLU A 112 -3.68 -5.37 12.44
N MET A 113 -4.96 -5.04 12.48
CA MET A 113 -6.01 -6.02 12.76
C MET A 113 -6.03 -7.13 11.70
N LEU A 114 -5.91 -6.77 10.43
CA LEU A 114 -5.82 -7.75 9.34
C LEU A 114 -4.56 -8.61 9.45
N ARG A 115 -3.41 -7.99 9.68
CA ARG A 115 -2.14 -8.70 9.83
C ARG A 115 -2.21 -9.74 10.93
N ASP A 116 -2.78 -9.37 12.07
CA ASP A 116 -2.78 -10.22 13.25
C ASP A 116 -3.79 -11.38 13.18
N CYS A 117 -4.79 -11.26 12.28
CA CYS A 117 -5.79 -12.32 12.08
C CYS A 117 -5.36 -13.42 11.11
N VAL A 118 -4.38 -13.15 10.24
CA VAL A 118 -3.99 -14.08 9.17
C VAL A 118 -2.51 -14.40 9.29
N PRO A 119 -2.14 -15.66 9.59
CA PRO A 119 -0.72 -16.04 9.77
C PRO A 119 0.17 -15.67 8.59
N GLN A 120 -0.32 -15.74 7.36
CA GLN A 120 0.43 -15.40 6.18
C GLN A 120 0.85 -13.91 6.13
N PHE A 121 0.20 -13.06 6.92
CA PHE A 121 0.46 -11.62 6.94
C PHE A 121 1.41 -11.20 8.06
N ASN A 122 1.82 -12.11 8.93
CA ASN A 122 2.55 -11.77 10.16
C ASN A 122 3.90 -11.09 9.93
N SER A 123 4.53 -11.32 8.78
CA SER A 123 5.84 -10.73 8.47
C SER A 123 5.77 -9.29 7.96
N VAL A 124 4.58 -8.79 7.66
CA VAL A 124 4.40 -7.43 7.12
C VAL A 124 4.52 -6.41 8.25
N ARG A 125 5.37 -5.41 8.05
CA ARG A 125 5.47 -4.28 8.97
C ARG A 125 4.54 -3.16 8.51
N ILE A 126 4.02 -2.41 9.46
CA ILE A 126 3.09 -1.31 9.19
C ILE A 126 3.62 -0.06 9.87
N GLU A 127 3.72 1.02 9.09
CA GLU A 127 4.19 2.31 9.56
C GLU A 127 3.19 3.39 9.21
N ARG A 128 3.06 4.38 10.07
CA ARG A 128 2.18 5.52 9.84
C ARG A 128 2.77 6.45 8.78
N ALA A 129 1.93 6.78 7.83
CA ALA A 129 2.26 7.75 6.79
C ALA A 129 2.08 9.20 7.27
#